data_676869dece2bba5c20ab9cc913db73ca
#
_entry.id   676869dece2bba5c20ab9cc913db73ca
#
_cell.length_a   1.000
_cell.length_b   1.000
_cell.length_c   1.000
_cell.angle_alpha   90.00
_cell.angle_beta   90.00
_cell.angle_gamma   90.00
#
_symmetry.space_group_name_H-M   'P 1'
#
loop_
_entity.id
_entity.type
_entity.pdbx_description
1 polymer ?
#
loop_
_entity_poly.entity_id
_entity_poly.type
_entity_poly.pdbx_seq_one_letter_code
_entity_poly.pdbx_strand_id
1 'polypeptide(L)'
;MKSVTLRRPALREELRRYLLAFLLGFGSLLVVILPIIIADGGYYIYYGDYNSQQIPFYNLANDAVRSGSFGWNWYTDLGVNFIGSYAFYLLGSPFFWLTTILPRSWVTFAMPVLLCMKHGIASLTAYAYIRRFVRSPHAAMIGGLLYAFSGFQLFNIFFNHFQDVTAFFPLLLIAMEELVNQNRRGVFALSVALLAAINYFFFTGQVVFLVLYFIVRCFSKDFHASLKKFFLVLLEAVIGVMLACVILLPSALAILANNRVSEHLFGMDMVAYSDRTRIWRIL
;
A
#
# COMPACT_ATOMS: atom_id res chain seq x y z
N MET A 1 -41.78 17.79 -1.18
CA MET A 1 -40.41 17.43 -1.62
C MET A 1 -40.50 16.12 -2.40
N LYS A 2 -40.34 16.14 -3.73
CA LYS A 2 -40.38 14.93 -4.57
C LYS A 2 -39.13 14.10 -4.26
N SER A 3 -39.28 12.86 -3.82
CA SER A 3 -38.21 11.88 -3.68
C SER A 3 -37.63 11.60 -5.08
N VAL A 4 -36.48 12.18 -5.37
CA VAL A 4 -35.73 11.82 -6.57
C VAL A 4 -35.17 10.43 -6.33
N THR A 5 -35.87 9.42 -6.82
CA THR A 5 -35.34 8.04 -6.91
C THR A 5 -34.14 8.06 -7.84
N LEU A 6 -32.96 8.12 -7.25
CA LEU A 6 -31.70 8.00 -8.00
C LEU A 6 -31.67 6.59 -8.61
N ARG A 7 -31.93 6.48 -9.92
CA ARG A 7 -31.66 5.25 -10.68
C ARG A 7 -30.19 4.88 -10.44
N ARG A 8 -29.94 3.69 -9.88
CA ARG A 8 -28.58 3.15 -9.85
C ARG A 8 -28.08 3.09 -11.29
N PRO A 9 -26.89 3.64 -11.60
CA PRO A 9 -26.35 3.53 -12.94
C PRO A 9 -26.27 2.06 -13.34
N ALA A 10 -26.43 1.75 -14.64
CA ALA A 10 -26.29 0.38 -15.12
C ALA A 10 -24.90 -0.13 -14.72
N LEU A 11 -24.79 -1.39 -14.29
CA LEU A 11 -23.55 -2.02 -13.85
C LEU A 11 -22.39 -1.76 -14.83
N ARG A 12 -22.69 -1.79 -16.14
CA ARG A 12 -21.73 -1.47 -17.21
C ARG A 12 -21.17 -0.06 -17.12
N GLU A 13 -21.98 0.92 -16.72
CA GLU A 13 -21.53 2.31 -16.59
C GLU A 13 -20.63 2.49 -15.36
N GLU A 14 -20.94 1.83 -14.25
CA GLU A 14 -20.07 1.83 -13.08
C GLU A 14 -18.72 1.17 -13.37
N LEU A 15 -18.71 0.01 -13.98
CA LEU A 15 -17.47 -0.67 -14.40
C LEU A 15 -16.62 0.21 -15.32
N ARG A 16 -17.25 0.92 -16.26
CA ARG A 16 -16.55 1.89 -17.13
C ARG A 16 -15.89 3.01 -16.32
N ARG A 17 -16.52 3.50 -15.27
CA ARG A 17 -15.97 4.56 -14.41
C ARG A 17 -14.80 4.06 -13.57
N TYR A 18 -14.86 2.84 -13.03
CA TYR A 18 -13.73 2.21 -12.35
C TYR A 18 -12.54 2.03 -13.29
N LEU A 19 -12.79 1.52 -14.49
CA LEU A 19 -11.74 1.40 -15.51
C LEU A 19 -11.15 2.77 -15.87
N LEU A 20 -11.99 3.79 -16.02
CA LEU A 20 -11.53 5.15 -16.31
C LEU A 20 -10.65 5.71 -15.17
N ALA A 21 -11.02 5.49 -13.90
CA ALA A 21 -10.22 5.90 -12.75
C ALA A 21 -8.83 5.25 -12.78
N PHE A 22 -8.77 3.94 -13.08
CA PHE A 22 -7.52 3.25 -13.25
C PHE A 22 -6.70 3.80 -14.43
N LEU A 23 -7.31 3.95 -15.60
CA LEU A 23 -6.61 4.40 -16.82
C LEU A 23 -6.10 5.83 -16.68
N LEU A 24 -6.83 6.72 -16.01
CA LEU A 24 -6.36 8.07 -15.74
C LEU A 24 -5.18 8.08 -14.78
N GLY A 25 -5.22 7.31 -13.68
CA GLY A 25 -4.09 7.20 -12.75
C GLY A 25 -2.86 6.59 -13.42
N PHE A 26 -3.03 5.48 -14.13
CA PHE A 26 -1.97 4.79 -14.87
C PHE A 26 -1.39 5.68 -15.98
N GLY A 27 -2.28 6.21 -16.85
CA GLY A 27 -1.87 6.95 -18.04
C GLY A 27 -1.23 8.30 -17.73
N SER A 28 -1.70 9.00 -16.68
CA SER A 28 -1.10 10.27 -16.27
C SER A 28 0.36 10.09 -15.84
N LEU A 29 0.68 9.07 -15.05
CA LEU A 29 2.07 8.80 -14.70
C LEU A 29 2.87 8.32 -15.90
N LEU A 30 2.29 7.44 -16.73
CA LEU A 30 2.98 6.94 -17.93
C LEU A 30 3.38 8.08 -18.86
N VAL A 31 2.52 9.04 -19.10
CA VAL A 31 2.83 10.22 -19.94
C VAL A 31 4.02 11.01 -19.39
N VAL A 32 4.16 11.10 -18.07
CA VAL A 32 5.26 11.82 -17.42
C VAL A 32 6.59 11.05 -17.53
N ILE A 33 6.58 9.72 -17.30
CA ILE A 33 7.81 8.94 -17.27
C ILE A 33 8.23 8.39 -18.63
N LEU A 34 7.33 8.30 -19.60
CA LEU A 34 7.61 7.72 -20.92
C LEU A 34 8.72 8.45 -21.67
N PRO A 35 8.80 9.80 -21.70
CA PRO A 35 9.92 10.51 -22.31
C PRO A 35 11.28 10.13 -21.70
N ILE A 36 11.34 9.92 -20.39
CA ILE A 36 12.57 9.50 -19.67
C ILE A 36 12.93 8.07 -20.13
N ILE A 37 11.97 7.15 -20.15
CA ILE A 37 12.20 5.77 -20.58
C ILE A 37 12.72 5.72 -22.01
N ILE A 38 12.19 6.57 -22.92
CA ILE A 38 12.63 6.63 -24.32
C ILE A 38 14.07 7.18 -24.40
N ALA A 39 14.37 8.25 -23.67
CA ALA A 39 15.69 8.88 -23.65
C ALA A 39 16.78 7.92 -23.10
N ASP A 40 16.42 7.08 -22.14
CA ASP A 40 17.33 6.13 -21.48
C ASP A 40 17.34 4.73 -22.12
N GLY A 41 16.93 4.63 -23.38
CA GLY A 41 16.99 3.37 -24.14
C GLY A 41 16.08 2.26 -23.63
N GLY A 42 14.96 2.61 -23.03
CA GLY A 42 13.97 1.67 -22.48
C GLY A 42 14.06 1.49 -20.96
N TYR A 43 15.05 2.05 -20.30
CA TYR A 43 15.19 2.02 -18.85
C TYR A 43 14.51 3.22 -18.21
N TYR A 44 13.94 3.02 -17.04
CA TYR A 44 13.51 4.12 -16.18
C TYR A 44 14.60 4.38 -15.15
N ILE A 45 15.43 5.36 -15.43
CA ILE A 45 16.50 5.81 -14.53
C ILE A 45 15.92 6.94 -13.67
N TYR A 46 15.89 6.72 -12.37
CA TYR A 46 15.46 7.70 -11.40
C TYR A 46 16.62 7.95 -10.41
N TYR A 47 16.44 8.63 -9.31
CA TYR A 47 17.49 8.87 -8.34
C TYR A 47 17.35 8.03 -7.07
N GLY A 48 18.39 8.02 -6.23
CA GLY A 48 18.38 7.44 -4.89
C GLY A 48 18.07 5.93 -4.90
N ASP A 49 17.30 5.52 -3.93
CA ASP A 49 17.01 4.11 -3.66
C ASP A 49 16.27 3.38 -4.79
N TYR A 50 15.65 4.10 -5.72
CA TYR A 50 15.02 3.44 -6.88
C TYR A 50 16.04 2.66 -7.68
N ASN A 51 17.16 3.29 -8.06
CA ASN A 51 18.20 2.67 -8.87
C ASN A 51 19.13 1.78 -8.03
N SER A 52 19.58 2.29 -6.87
CA SER A 52 20.61 1.62 -6.06
C SER A 52 20.06 0.48 -5.22
N GLN A 53 18.75 0.44 -4.93
CA GLN A 53 18.14 -0.53 -4.04
C GLN A 53 16.96 -1.25 -4.68
N GLN A 54 15.94 -0.54 -5.17
CA GLN A 54 14.68 -1.18 -5.60
C GLN A 54 14.89 -2.09 -6.82
N ILE A 55 15.63 -1.64 -7.83
CA ILE A 55 15.94 -2.44 -9.04
C ILE A 55 16.76 -3.69 -8.68
N PRO A 56 17.90 -3.58 -7.96
CA PRO A 56 18.64 -4.76 -7.50
C PRO A 56 17.82 -5.72 -6.66
N PHE A 57 17.00 -5.23 -5.73
CA PHE A 57 16.18 -6.06 -4.86
C PHE A 57 15.13 -6.84 -5.63
N TYR A 58 14.45 -6.22 -6.60
CA TYR A 58 13.49 -6.91 -7.46
C TYR A 58 14.15 -8.04 -8.27
N ASN A 59 15.32 -7.78 -8.86
CA ASN A 59 16.05 -8.78 -9.62
C ASN A 59 16.52 -9.94 -8.74
N LEU A 60 17.17 -9.64 -7.61
CA LEU A 60 17.68 -10.65 -6.69
C LEU A 60 16.55 -11.49 -6.08
N ALA A 61 15.46 -10.84 -5.67
CA ALA A 61 14.32 -11.57 -5.10
C ALA A 61 13.59 -12.41 -6.17
N ASN A 62 13.49 -11.94 -7.42
CA ASN A 62 12.96 -12.72 -8.51
C ASN A 62 13.79 -14.00 -8.74
N ASP A 63 15.13 -13.89 -8.71
CA ASP A 63 16.04 -15.04 -8.81
C ASP A 63 15.86 -16.01 -7.63
N ALA A 64 15.80 -15.48 -6.41
CA ALA A 64 15.61 -16.29 -5.21
C ALA A 64 14.28 -17.07 -5.24
N VAL A 65 13.20 -16.42 -5.65
CA VAL A 65 11.88 -17.06 -5.80
C VAL A 65 11.92 -18.15 -6.87
N ARG A 66 12.53 -17.89 -8.03
CA ARG A 66 12.62 -18.86 -9.13
C ARG A 66 13.48 -20.07 -8.80
N SER A 67 14.54 -19.87 -8.03
CA SER A 67 15.43 -20.96 -7.59
C SER A 67 14.93 -21.68 -6.33
N GLY A 68 13.86 -21.20 -5.69
CA GLY A 68 13.36 -21.73 -4.41
C GLY A 68 14.26 -21.39 -3.22
N SER A 69 15.14 -20.40 -3.34
CA SER A 69 16.14 -20.03 -2.34
C SER A 69 15.59 -19.01 -1.34
N PHE A 70 14.66 -19.43 -0.49
CA PHE A 70 14.00 -18.56 0.49
C PHE A 70 14.72 -18.48 1.85
N GLY A 71 15.81 -19.18 2.02
CA GLY A 71 16.57 -19.24 3.28
C GLY A 71 17.64 -18.17 3.38
N TRP A 72 18.88 -18.61 3.48
CA TRP A 72 20.06 -17.75 3.54
C TRP A 72 20.46 -17.28 2.14
N ASN A 73 20.70 -15.98 1.97
CA ASN A 73 21.12 -15.37 0.71
C ASN A 73 22.54 -14.84 0.83
N TRP A 74 23.46 -15.40 0.05
CA TRP A 74 24.88 -15.02 0.02
C TRP A 74 25.17 -13.80 -0.88
N TYR A 75 24.22 -13.38 -1.71
CA TYR A 75 24.39 -12.28 -2.67
C TYR A 75 24.01 -10.91 -2.10
N THR A 76 23.61 -10.85 -0.84
CA THR A 76 23.32 -9.60 -0.12
C THR A 76 24.30 -9.45 1.03
N ASP A 77 25.07 -8.36 1.04
CA ASP A 77 26.14 -8.09 2.01
C ASP A 77 27.08 -9.30 2.19
N LEU A 78 27.27 -9.77 3.39
CA LEU A 78 28.07 -10.96 3.73
C LEU A 78 27.22 -12.22 3.94
N GLY A 79 25.98 -12.18 3.51
CA GLY A 79 24.97 -13.21 3.70
C GLY A 79 23.91 -12.78 4.72
N VAL A 80 22.63 -12.92 4.34
CA VAL A 80 21.49 -12.52 5.16
C VAL A 80 20.33 -13.50 5.03
N ASN A 81 19.43 -13.48 6.03
CA ASN A 81 18.14 -14.16 5.90
C ASN A 81 17.29 -13.44 4.85
N PHE A 82 16.88 -14.16 3.81
CA PHE A 82 16.17 -13.60 2.66
C PHE A 82 14.82 -12.96 3.07
N ILE A 83 14.00 -13.68 3.83
CA ILE A 83 12.69 -13.17 4.24
C ILE A 83 12.87 -11.95 5.15
N GLY A 84 13.74 -12.03 6.15
CA GLY A 84 14.00 -10.93 7.07
C GLY A 84 14.49 -9.65 6.39
N SER A 85 15.25 -9.77 5.30
CA SER A 85 15.81 -8.64 4.57
C SER A 85 14.86 -8.06 3.52
N TYR A 86 14.05 -8.90 2.86
CA TYR A 86 13.27 -8.48 1.68
C TYR A 86 11.76 -8.40 1.93
N ALA A 87 11.24 -8.92 3.07
CA ALA A 87 9.81 -8.82 3.38
C ALA A 87 9.31 -7.38 3.42
N PHE A 88 10.08 -6.48 4.04
CA PHE A 88 9.75 -5.06 4.12
C PHE A 88 9.61 -4.40 2.75
N TYR A 89 10.39 -4.82 1.77
CA TYR A 89 10.50 -4.13 0.48
C TYR A 89 9.55 -4.67 -0.58
N LEU A 90 9.33 -6.02 -0.63
CA LEU A 90 8.68 -6.58 -1.82
C LEU A 90 7.96 -7.92 -1.64
N LEU A 91 8.30 -8.76 -0.65
CA LEU A 91 7.73 -10.12 -0.59
C LEU A 91 6.22 -10.15 -0.36
N GLY A 92 5.65 -9.15 0.33
CA GLY A 92 4.21 -8.98 0.47
C GLY A 92 3.54 -8.25 -0.69
N SER A 93 4.31 -7.72 -1.64
CA SER A 93 3.80 -6.91 -2.75
C SER A 93 3.15 -7.76 -3.84
N PRO A 94 1.85 -7.58 -4.17
CA PRO A 94 1.25 -8.22 -5.33
C PRO A 94 1.95 -7.85 -6.64
N PHE A 95 2.49 -6.65 -6.75
CA PHE A 95 3.20 -6.18 -7.94
C PHE A 95 4.54 -6.88 -8.14
N PHE A 96 5.26 -7.18 -7.05
CA PHE A 96 6.48 -7.99 -7.14
C PHE A 96 6.16 -9.37 -7.70
N TRP A 97 5.12 -10.03 -7.21
CA TRP A 97 4.75 -11.37 -7.66
C TRP A 97 4.36 -11.42 -9.14
N LEU A 98 3.88 -10.34 -9.73
CA LEU A 98 3.67 -10.25 -11.18
C LEU A 98 4.99 -10.36 -11.96
N THR A 99 6.12 -9.94 -11.40
CA THR A 99 7.43 -10.06 -12.07
C THR A 99 7.89 -11.51 -12.19
N THR A 100 7.43 -12.39 -11.31
CA THR A 100 7.84 -13.82 -11.35
C THR A 100 7.24 -14.57 -12.54
N ILE A 101 6.20 -14.03 -13.18
CA ILE A 101 5.58 -14.58 -14.40
C ILE A 101 6.41 -14.20 -15.63
N LEU A 102 7.12 -13.05 -15.58
CA LEU A 102 7.90 -12.52 -16.70
C LEU A 102 9.27 -13.20 -16.79
N PRO A 103 9.92 -13.24 -17.97
CA PRO A 103 11.33 -13.60 -18.06
C PRO A 103 12.19 -12.69 -17.18
N ARG A 104 13.26 -13.24 -16.58
CA ARG A 104 14.15 -12.48 -15.68
C ARG A 104 14.67 -11.18 -16.30
N SER A 105 15.09 -11.21 -17.55
CA SER A 105 15.60 -10.05 -18.28
C SER A 105 14.59 -8.90 -18.42
N TRP A 106 13.31 -9.16 -18.16
CA TRP A 106 12.23 -8.17 -18.27
C TRP A 106 11.88 -7.52 -16.95
N VAL A 107 12.41 -8.00 -15.81
CA VAL A 107 12.04 -7.48 -14.48
C VAL A 107 12.30 -5.98 -14.36
N THR A 108 13.48 -5.53 -14.75
CA THR A 108 13.85 -4.10 -14.70
C THR A 108 12.95 -3.25 -15.60
N PHE A 109 12.61 -3.73 -16.79
CA PHE A 109 11.71 -3.01 -17.72
C PHE A 109 10.25 -3.02 -17.27
N ALA A 110 9.84 -4.02 -16.50
CA ALA A 110 8.49 -4.09 -15.94
C ALA A 110 8.28 -3.11 -14.79
N MET A 111 9.32 -2.73 -14.05
CA MET A 111 9.19 -1.90 -12.85
C MET A 111 8.50 -0.54 -13.09
N PRO A 112 8.82 0.25 -14.12
CA PRO A 112 8.10 1.49 -14.38
C PRO A 112 6.63 1.27 -14.78
N VAL A 113 6.32 0.17 -15.47
CA VAL A 113 4.93 -0.21 -15.79
C VAL A 113 4.18 -0.56 -14.50
N LEU A 114 4.80 -1.33 -13.61
CA LEU A 114 4.24 -1.64 -12.30
C LEU A 114 4.04 -0.39 -11.44
N LEU A 115 4.94 0.59 -11.52
CA LEU A 115 4.79 1.89 -10.86
C LEU A 115 3.53 2.63 -11.39
N CYS A 116 3.31 2.65 -12.70
CA CYS A 116 2.09 3.19 -13.30
C CYS A 116 0.85 2.41 -12.82
N MET A 117 0.93 1.07 -12.73
CA MET A 117 -0.17 0.25 -12.22
C MET A 117 -0.52 0.60 -10.77
N LYS A 118 0.47 0.85 -9.91
CA LYS A 118 0.25 1.26 -8.52
C LYS A 118 -0.55 2.57 -8.44
N HIS A 119 -0.20 3.57 -9.24
CA HIS A 119 -0.95 4.82 -9.33
C HIS A 119 -2.36 4.63 -9.91
N GLY A 120 -2.50 3.77 -10.92
CA GLY A 120 -3.79 3.39 -11.46
C GLY A 120 -4.69 2.72 -10.43
N ILE A 121 -4.16 1.77 -9.65
CA ILE A 121 -4.90 1.09 -8.58
C ILE A 121 -5.19 2.06 -7.43
N ALA A 122 -4.25 2.93 -7.03
CA ALA A 122 -4.50 3.95 -6.02
C ALA A 122 -5.66 4.88 -6.42
N SER A 123 -5.68 5.35 -7.68
CA SER A 123 -6.79 6.16 -8.21
C SER A 123 -8.12 5.40 -8.19
N LEU A 124 -8.12 4.15 -8.65
CA LEU A 124 -9.31 3.30 -8.68
C LEU A 124 -9.86 3.02 -7.28
N THR A 125 -9.02 2.61 -6.34
CA THR A 125 -9.44 2.26 -4.98
C THR A 125 -9.92 3.47 -4.20
N ALA A 126 -9.23 4.61 -4.35
CA ALA A 126 -9.66 5.88 -3.76
C ALA A 126 -10.97 6.38 -4.40
N TYR A 127 -11.13 6.28 -5.73
CA TYR A 127 -12.41 6.56 -6.40
C TYR A 127 -13.53 5.69 -5.80
N ALA A 128 -13.31 4.39 -5.67
CA ALA A 128 -14.28 3.45 -5.13
C ALA A 128 -14.68 3.80 -3.68
N TYR A 129 -13.72 4.23 -2.86
CA TYR A 129 -13.98 4.69 -1.51
C TYR A 129 -14.76 6.01 -1.47
N ILE A 130 -14.28 7.05 -2.15
CA ILE A 130 -14.88 8.38 -2.16
C ILE A 130 -16.29 8.34 -2.76
N ARG A 131 -16.52 7.52 -3.77
CA ARG A 131 -17.83 7.37 -4.44
C ARG A 131 -18.93 6.90 -3.49
N ARG A 132 -18.60 6.31 -2.36
CA ARG A 132 -19.56 5.91 -1.31
C ARG A 132 -20.17 7.10 -0.59
N PHE A 133 -19.44 8.20 -0.51
CA PHE A 133 -19.83 9.40 0.25
C PHE A 133 -20.23 10.58 -0.66
N VAL A 134 -19.74 10.59 -1.88
CA VAL A 134 -19.94 11.71 -2.83
C VAL A 134 -20.90 11.31 -3.94
N ARG A 135 -21.93 12.13 -4.16
CA ARG A 135 -22.94 11.87 -5.20
C ARG A 135 -22.41 12.03 -6.63
N SER A 136 -21.55 13.02 -6.86
CA SER A 136 -20.96 13.29 -8.16
C SER A 136 -19.85 12.31 -8.52
N PRO A 137 -19.97 11.52 -9.60
CA PRO A 137 -18.90 10.63 -10.04
C PRO A 137 -17.65 11.41 -10.46
N HIS A 138 -17.82 12.61 -11.02
CA HIS A 138 -16.68 13.44 -11.42
C HIS A 138 -15.89 13.96 -10.22
N ALA A 139 -16.57 14.41 -9.16
CA ALA A 139 -15.92 14.82 -7.93
C ALA A 139 -15.17 13.65 -7.26
N ALA A 140 -15.77 12.44 -7.26
CA ALA A 140 -15.09 11.25 -6.78
C ALA A 140 -13.86 10.89 -7.63
N MET A 141 -13.94 11.09 -8.96
CA MET A 141 -12.83 10.87 -9.88
C MET A 141 -11.66 11.82 -9.60
N ILE A 142 -11.93 13.10 -9.42
CA ILE A 142 -10.93 14.10 -9.05
C ILE A 142 -10.30 13.73 -7.72
N GLY A 143 -11.10 13.36 -6.71
CA GLY A 143 -10.61 12.92 -5.41
C GLY A 143 -9.70 11.69 -5.50
N GLY A 144 -10.05 10.72 -6.34
CA GLY A 144 -9.22 9.54 -6.61
C GLY A 144 -7.86 9.89 -7.23
N LEU A 145 -7.85 10.81 -8.20
CA LEU A 145 -6.61 11.30 -8.80
C LEU A 145 -5.78 12.12 -7.83
N LEU A 146 -6.37 13.01 -7.04
CA LEU A 146 -5.66 13.78 -6.01
C LEU A 146 -5.02 12.86 -4.96
N TYR A 147 -5.66 11.74 -4.63
CA TYR A 147 -5.07 10.73 -3.76
C TYR A 147 -3.88 10.03 -4.43
N ALA A 148 -4.05 9.54 -5.66
CA ALA A 148 -3.03 8.82 -6.40
C ALA A 148 -1.80 9.68 -6.74
N PHE A 149 -1.97 11.00 -6.86
CA PHE A 149 -0.91 11.97 -7.13
C PHE A 149 -0.68 12.93 -5.96
N SER A 150 -0.96 12.46 -4.73
CA SER A 150 -0.64 13.22 -3.51
C SER A 150 0.86 13.46 -3.38
N GLY A 151 1.24 14.47 -2.59
CA GLY A 151 2.64 14.76 -2.33
C GLY A 151 3.42 13.57 -1.77
N PHE A 152 2.78 12.73 -0.93
CA PHE A 152 3.36 11.48 -0.46
C PHE A 152 3.70 10.52 -1.61
N GLN A 153 2.78 10.32 -2.54
CA GLN A 153 2.95 9.41 -3.67
C GLN A 153 4.09 9.88 -4.59
N LEU A 154 4.07 11.15 -4.99
CA LEU A 154 5.07 11.69 -5.92
C LEU A 154 6.46 11.79 -5.29
N PHE A 155 6.54 12.21 -4.02
CA PHE A 155 7.81 12.29 -3.31
C PHE A 155 8.45 10.91 -3.11
N ASN A 156 7.66 9.88 -2.81
CA ASN A 156 8.16 8.55 -2.49
C ASN A 156 8.30 7.61 -3.70
N ILE A 157 8.37 8.10 -4.93
CA ILE A 157 8.60 7.25 -6.11
C ILE A 157 9.89 6.45 -5.98
N PHE A 158 10.94 7.02 -5.38
CA PHE A 158 12.22 6.32 -5.17
C PHE A 158 12.12 5.19 -4.12
N PHE A 159 11.13 5.23 -3.22
CA PHE A 159 10.72 4.13 -2.36
C PHE A 159 9.56 3.37 -2.98
N ASN A 160 9.80 2.70 -4.09
CA ASN A 160 8.76 2.02 -4.89
C ASN A 160 7.79 1.15 -4.08
N HIS A 161 8.25 0.52 -2.99
CA HIS A 161 7.44 -0.32 -2.12
C HIS A 161 6.42 0.47 -1.25
N PHE A 162 6.62 1.78 -1.04
CA PHE A 162 5.63 2.60 -0.32
C PHE A 162 4.36 2.82 -1.14
N GLN A 163 4.48 2.77 -2.46
CA GLN A 163 3.35 2.94 -3.37
C GLN A 163 2.32 1.79 -3.27
N ASP A 164 2.75 0.61 -2.85
CA ASP A 164 1.87 -0.55 -2.66
C ASP A 164 0.87 -0.30 -1.52
N VAL A 165 1.35 0.32 -0.45
CA VAL A 165 0.54 0.65 0.72
C VAL A 165 -0.63 1.57 0.34
N THR A 166 -0.33 2.64 -0.39
CA THR A 166 -1.34 3.61 -0.81
C THR A 166 -2.28 3.04 -1.86
N ALA A 167 -1.80 2.17 -2.75
CA ALA A 167 -2.64 1.52 -3.76
C ALA A 167 -3.79 0.71 -3.13
N PHE A 168 -3.57 0.06 -2.00
CA PHE A 168 -4.55 -0.83 -1.38
C PHE A 168 -5.21 -0.28 -0.12
N PHE A 169 -4.69 0.78 0.49
CA PHE A 169 -5.25 1.34 1.73
C PHE A 169 -6.75 1.70 1.65
N PRO A 170 -7.27 2.32 0.56
CA PRO A 170 -8.70 2.59 0.48
C PRO A 170 -9.58 1.34 0.52
N LEU A 171 -9.08 0.15 0.10
CA LEU A 171 -9.83 -1.10 0.21
C LEU A 171 -10.06 -1.52 1.65
N LEU A 172 -9.08 -1.25 2.53
CA LEU A 172 -9.21 -1.53 3.97
C LEU A 172 -10.36 -0.71 4.59
N LEU A 173 -10.47 0.57 4.20
CA LEU A 173 -11.57 1.43 4.65
C LEU A 173 -12.91 0.96 4.10
N ILE A 174 -12.97 0.60 2.81
CA ILE A 174 -14.16 0.03 2.19
C ILE A 174 -14.60 -1.23 2.92
N ALA A 175 -13.67 -2.13 3.19
CA ALA A 175 -13.96 -3.40 3.85
C ALA A 175 -14.48 -3.19 5.28
N MET A 176 -13.94 -2.23 6.04
CA MET A 176 -14.46 -1.87 7.36
C MET A 176 -15.89 -1.31 7.26
N GLU A 177 -16.16 -0.40 6.33
CA GLU A 177 -17.52 0.14 6.11
C GLU A 177 -18.52 -0.96 5.75
N GLU A 178 -18.14 -1.92 4.91
CA GLU A 178 -18.98 -3.05 4.52
C GLU A 178 -19.21 -4.04 5.68
N LEU A 179 -18.18 -4.27 6.50
CA LEU A 179 -18.33 -5.13 7.68
C LEU A 179 -19.31 -4.53 8.68
N VAL A 180 -19.18 -3.23 8.97
CA VAL A 180 -20.03 -2.55 9.95
C VAL A 180 -21.45 -2.38 9.42
N ASN A 181 -21.62 -1.87 8.21
CA ASN A 181 -22.93 -1.48 7.69
C ASN A 181 -23.70 -2.63 7.03
N GLN A 182 -23.00 -3.56 6.37
CA GLN A 182 -23.61 -4.63 5.58
C GLN A 182 -23.38 -6.03 6.16
N ASN A 183 -22.61 -6.14 7.25
CA ASN A 183 -22.21 -7.42 7.86
C ASN A 183 -21.47 -8.36 6.89
N ARG A 184 -20.72 -7.80 5.94
CA ARG A 184 -19.94 -8.55 4.97
C ARG A 184 -18.64 -9.04 5.60
N ARG A 185 -18.65 -10.31 6.02
CA ARG A 185 -17.58 -10.92 6.79
C ARG A 185 -16.43 -11.40 5.91
N GLY A 186 -15.22 -11.43 6.49
CA GLY A 186 -14.02 -11.97 5.89
C GLY A 186 -13.27 -11.00 4.96
N VAL A 187 -13.97 -10.05 4.33
CA VAL A 187 -13.32 -9.09 3.41
C VAL A 187 -12.39 -8.15 4.16
N PHE A 188 -12.79 -7.75 5.38
CA PHE A 188 -11.94 -6.90 6.22
C PHE A 188 -10.70 -7.65 6.70
N ALA A 189 -10.85 -8.92 7.14
CA ALA A 189 -9.72 -9.76 7.53
C ALA A 189 -8.72 -9.95 6.38
N LEU A 190 -9.20 -10.20 5.15
CA LEU A 190 -8.34 -10.32 3.96
C LEU A 190 -7.65 -9.00 3.62
N SER A 191 -8.32 -7.85 3.77
CA SER A 191 -7.72 -6.54 3.55
C SER A 191 -6.64 -6.21 4.58
N VAL A 192 -6.87 -6.57 5.85
CA VAL A 192 -5.89 -6.48 6.93
C VAL A 192 -4.68 -7.36 6.62
N ALA A 193 -4.92 -8.63 6.24
CA ALA A 193 -3.85 -9.56 5.88
C ALA A 193 -2.99 -9.03 4.74
N LEU A 194 -3.62 -8.50 3.69
CA LEU A 194 -2.92 -7.93 2.54
C LEU A 194 -2.01 -6.77 2.97
N LEU A 195 -2.53 -5.78 3.71
CA LEU A 195 -1.76 -4.58 4.06
C LEU A 195 -0.68 -4.87 5.10
N ALA A 196 -0.95 -5.75 6.06
CA ALA A 196 0.05 -6.21 7.01
C ALA A 196 1.21 -6.94 6.32
N ALA A 197 0.91 -7.78 5.31
CA ALA A 197 1.91 -8.49 4.53
C ALA A 197 2.69 -7.55 3.59
N ILE A 198 2.03 -6.57 2.96
CA ILE A 198 2.67 -5.61 2.05
C ILE A 198 3.76 -4.83 2.78
N ASN A 199 3.43 -4.23 3.93
CA ASN A 199 4.41 -3.47 4.69
C ASN A 199 3.99 -3.31 6.15
N TYR A 200 4.62 -4.07 7.03
CA TYR A 200 4.31 -4.07 8.47
C TYR A 200 4.58 -2.74 9.16
N PHE A 201 5.53 -1.95 8.69
CA PHE A 201 5.85 -0.64 9.27
C PHE A 201 4.68 0.34 9.07
N PHE A 202 4.23 0.50 7.82
CA PHE A 202 3.07 1.35 7.54
C PHE A 202 1.78 0.79 8.12
N PHE A 203 1.66 -0.53 8.21
CA PHE A 203 0.48 -1.17 8.79
C PHE A 203 0.26 -0.74 10.25
N THR A 204 1.31 -0.53 11.04
CA THR A 204 1.20 0.00 12.40
C THR A 204 0.50 1.37 12.41
N GLY A 205 0.91 2.29 11.54
CA GLY A 205 0.24 3.58 11.38
C GLY A 205 -1.20 3.46 10.89
N GLN A 206 -1.45 2.51 9.98
CA GLN A 206 -2.81 2.23 9.49
C GLN A 206 -3.74 1.70 10.58
N VAL A 207 -3.25 0.90 11.52
CA VAL A 207 -4.03 0.44 12.68
C VAL A 207 -4.46 1.64 13.54
N VAL A 208 -3.54 2.57 13.84
CA VAL A 208 -3.87 3.81 14.57
C VAL A 208 -4.92 4.61 13.78
N PHE A 209 -4.71 4.77 12.47
CA PHE A 209 -5.68 5.46 11.62
C PHE A 209 -7.06 4.79 11.64
N LEU A 210 -7.14 3.46 11.58
CA LEU A 210 -8.40 2.70 11.60
C LEU A 210 -9.16 2.91 12.92
N VAL A 211 -8.46 2.95 14.05
CA VAL A 211 -9.08 3.24 15.35
C VAL A 211 -9.70 4.65 15.35
N LEU A 212 -8.92 5.65 14.92
CA LEU A 212 -9.41 7.03 14.80
C LEU A 212 -10.56 7.15 13.80
N TYR A 213 -10.43 6.49 12.65
CA TYR A 213 -11.47 6.45 11.64
C TYR A 213 -12.77 5.84 12.18
N PHE A 214 -12.69 4.70 12.86
CA PHE A 214 -13.86 4.06 13.48
C PHE A 214 -14.53 5.01 14.49
N ILE A 215 -13.76 5.67 15.36
CA ILE A 215 -14.28 6.63 16.33
C ILE A 215 -15.01 7.78 15.62
N VAL A 216 -14.37 8.40 14.62
CA VAL A 216 -14.97 9.51 13.87
C VAL A 216 -16.25 9.06 13.16
N ARG A 217 -16.24 7.86 12.57
CA ARG A 217 -17.42 7.31 11.89
C ARG A 217 -18.58 7.01 12.85
N CYS A 218 -18.33 6.72 14.12
CA CYS A 218 -19.40 6.53 15.11
C CYS A 218 -20.28 7.77 15.29
N PHE A 219 -19.79 8.98 14.97
CA PHE A 219 -20.59 10.21 14.99
C PHE A 219 -21.43 10.41 13.72
N SER A 220 -21.29 9.55 12.74
CA SER A 220 -22.02 9.66 11.46
C SER A 220 -23.30 8.82 11.48
N LYS A 221 -24.40 9.38 10.99
CA LYS A 221 -25.73 8.72 10.98
C LYS A 221 -25.79 7.50 10.05
N ASP A 222 -24.91 7.41 9.08
CA ASP A 222 -24.84 6.34 8.08
C ASP A 222 -23.90 5.20 8.48
N PHE A 223 -23.31 5.25 9.69
CA PHE A 223 -22.42 4.22 10.20
C PHE A 223 -23.06 3.50 11.37
N HIS A 224 -23.51 2.27 11.13
CA HIS A 224 -24.31 1.51 12.10
C HIS A 224 -23.41 0.75 13.11
N ALA A 225 -22.58 1.52 13.82
CA ALA A 225 -21.71 0.97 14.86
C ALA A 225 -22.52 0.42 16.05
N SER A 226 -22.02 -0.67 16.62
CA SER A 226 -22.49 -1.24 17.88
C SER A 226 -21.34 -1.97 18.55
N LEU A 227 -21.47 -2.28 19.84
CA LEU A 227 -20.46 -3.04 20.57
C LEU A 227 -20.16 -4.40 19.90
N LYS A 228 -21.19 -5.07 19.38
CA LYS A 228 -21.03 -6.33 18.61
C LYS A 228 -20.20 -6.10 17.34
N LYS A 229 -20.43 -5.00 16.63
CA LYS A 229 -19.68 -4.64 15.42
C LYS A 229 -18.25 -4.29 15.73
N PHE A 230 -18.00 -3.59 16.82
CA PHE A 230 -16.65 -3.31 17.30
C PHE A 230 -15.85 -4.60 17.54
N PHE A 231 -16.41 -5.53 18.30
CA PHE A 231 -15.75 -6.82 18.53
C PHE A 231 -15.59 -7.65 17.26
N LEU A 232 -16.51 -7.55 16.31
CA LEU A 232 -16.40 -8.23 15.02
C LEU A 232 -15.24 -7.62 14.20
N VAL A 233 -15.10 -6.30 14.16
CA VAL A 233 -13.96 -5.63 13.50
C VAL A 233 -12.64 -6.06 14.16
N LEU A 234 -12.59 -6.08 15.49
CA LEU A 234 -11.40 -6.53 16.22
C LEU A 234 -11.06 -8.00 15.91
N LEU A 235 -12.04 -8.88 15.91
CA LEU A 235 -11.87 -10.30 15.58
C LEU A 235 -11.32 -10.47 14.15
N GLU A 236 -11.91 -9.80 13.16
CA GLU A 236 -11.44 -9.89 11.78
C GLU A 236 -10.05 -9.24 11.61
N ALA A 237 -9.73 -8.18 12.36
CA ALA A 237 -8.38 -7.61 12.37
C ALA A 237 -7.35 -8.63 12.89
N VAL A 238 -7.64 -9.31 14.01
CA VAL A 238 -6.76 -10.36 14.54
C VAL A 238 -6.60 -11.51 13.55
N ILE A 239 -7.69 -12.00 12.96
CA ILE A 239 -7.63 -13.06 11.93
C ILE A 239 -6.75 -12.59 10.75
N GLY A 240 -6.91 -11.35 10.29
CA GLY A 240 -6.12 -10.79 9.20
C GLY A 240 -4.62 -10.75 9.53
N VAL A 241 -4.26 -10.30 10.72
CA VAL A 241 -2.85 -10.33 11.19
C VAL A 241 -2.33 -11.76 11.27
N MET A 242 -3.12 -12.70 11.79
CA MET A 242 -2.74 -14.12 11.84
C MET A 242 -2.49 -14.70 10.44
N LEU A 243 -3.29 -14.35 9.46
CA LEU A 243 -3.07 -14.77 8.05
C LEU A 243 -1.77 -14.18 7.49
N ALA A 244 -1.40 -12.96 7.89
CA ALA A 244 -0.16 -12.31 7.47
C ALA A 244 1.08 -12.86 8.19
N CYS A 245 0.96 -13.68 9.24
CA CYS A 245 2.07 -14.17 10.05
C CYS A 245 3.10 -14.99 9.24
N VAL A 246 2.73 -15.52 8.09
CA VAL A 246 3.67 -16.18 7.16
C VAL A 246 4.82 -15.24 6.75
N ILE A 247 4.56 -13.94 6.70
CA ILE A 247 5.59 -12.90 6.43
C ILE A 247 5.98 -12.17 7.72
N LEU A 248 5.00 -11.82 8.56
CA LEU A 248 5.24 -11.01 9.76
C LEU A 248 6.11 -11.73 10.79
N LEU A 249 5.89 -13.03 11.03
CA LEU A 249 6.64 -13.75 12.08
C LEU A 249 8.13 -13.89 11.73
N PRO A 250 8.54 -14.36 10.53
CA PRO A 250 9.95 -14.35 10.16
C PRO A 250 10.59 -12.97 10.19
N SER A 251 9.84 -11.94 9.75
CA SER A 251 10.32 -10.55 9.77
C SER A 251 10.52 -10.04 11.20
N ALA A 252 9.59 -10.31 12.11
CA ALA A 252 9.71 -9.95 13.52
C ALA A 252 10.91 -10.62 14.17
N LEU A 253 11.12 -11.92 13.94
CA LEU A 253 12.29 -12.66 14.44
C LEU A 253 13.60 -12.08 13.90
N ALA A 254 13.65 -11.70 12.62
CA ALA A 254 14.82 -11.08 12.03
C ALA A 254 15.11 -9.68 12.62
N ILE A 255 14.07 -8.90 12.89
CA ILE A 255 14.20 -7.59 13.53
C ILE A 255 14.69 -7.74 14.98
N LEU A 256 14.12 -8.67 15.74
CA LEU A 256 14.52 -8.92 17.13
C LEU A 256 15.97 -9.42 17.24
N ALA A 257 16.45 -10.13 16.23
CA ALA A 257 17.86 -10.58 16.16
C ALA A 257 18.84 -9.45 15.77
N ASN A 258 18.34 -8.26 15.41
CA ASN A 258 19.18 -7.14 15.01
C ASN A 258 19.62 -6.33 16.23
N ASN A 259 20.93 -6.23 16.46
CA ASN A 259 21.51 -5.51 17.59
C ASN A 259 21.12 -4.03 17.66
N ARG A 260 20.75 -3.40 16.53
CA ARG A 260 20.29 -2.00 16.49
C ARG A 260 18.94 -1.77 17.18
N VAL A 261 18.15 -2.82 17.39
CA VAL A 261 16.83 -2.74 18.04
C VAL A 261 16.96 -2.84 19.56
N SER A 262 18.10 -3.28 20.09
CA SER A 262 18.34 -3.40 21.54
C SER A 262 18.65 -2.09 22.26
N GLU A 263 18.93 -1.01 21.53
CA GLU A 263 19.12 0.31 22.10
C GLU A 263 17.75 0.97 22.40
N HIS A 264 17.38 0.99 23.65
CA HIS A 264 16.18 1.71 24.12
C HIS A 264 16.47 3.20 24.19
N LEU A 265 15.84 3.97 23.32
CA LEU A 265 15.84 5.42 23.39
C LEU A 265 14.83 5.87 24.45
N PHE A 266 15.22 6.77 25.35
CA PHE A 266 14.35 7.32 26.40
C PHE A 266 14.18 8.83 26.26
N GLY A 267 12.96 9.32 26.54
CA GLY A 267 12.64 10.74 26.55
C GLY A 267 12.89 11.43 25.23
N MET A 268 13.66 12.52 25.21
CA MET A 268 13.95 13.32 24.01
C MET A 268 14.81 12.57 22.97
N ASP A 269 15.50 11.50 23.36
CA ASP A 269 16.27 10.68 22.43
C ASP A 269 15.37 9.82 21.52
N MET A 270 14.09 9.66 21.87
CA MET A 270 13.07 9.04 21.00
C MET A 270 12.73 9.92 19.78
N VAL A 271 13.06 11.20 19.84
CA VAL A 271 12.90 12.12 18.73
C VAL A 271 14.20 12.13 17.94
N ALA A 272 14.23 11.49 16.79
CA ALA A 272 15.41 11.32 15.93
C ALA A 272 15.80 12.64 15.22
N TYR A 273 16.08 13.70 16.00
CA TYR A 273 16.62 14.94 15.50
C TYR A 273 18.09 15.07 15.91
N SER A 274 18.95 15.28 14.95
CA SER A 274 20.37 15.59 15.18
C SER A 274 20.58 16.93 15.91
N ASP A 275 19.56 17.79 15.94
CA ASP A 275 19.54 19.09 16.58
C ASP A 275 18.25 19.23 17.42
N ARG A 276 18.38 19.20 18.75
CA ARG A 276 17.26 19.30 19.68
C ARG A 276 16.51 20.64 19.60
N THR A 277 17.10 21.67 18.98
CA THR A 277 16.46 22.97 18.79
C THR A 277 15.52 23.02 17.58
N ARG A 278 15.52 22.02 16.70
CA ARG A 278 14.70 22.02 15.48
C ARG A 278 13.20 21.99 15.73
N ILE A 279 12.74 21.37 16.83
CA ILE A 279 11.31 21.35 17.20
C ILE A 279 10.77 22.78 17.28
N TRP A 280 11.51 23.72 17.86
CA TRP A 280 11.09 25.12 18.02
C TRP A 280 11.20 25.95 16.73
N ARG A 281 11.84 25.42 15.69
CA ARG A 281 11.94 26.08 14.38
C ARG A 281 10.85 25.65 13.40
N ILE A 282 10.07 24.61 13.76
CA ILE A 282 8.95 24.11 12.95
C ILE A 282 7.63 24.73 13.40
N LEU A 283 7.57 25.25 14.63
CA LEU A 283 6.46 26.03 15.19
C LEU A 283 6.66 27.53 14.94
#